data_8b2c41ede46286a83334aece4b8e9380
#
_entry.id   8b2c41ede46286a83334aece4b8e9380
#
_cell.length_a   1.000
_cell.length_b   1.000
_cell.length_c   1.000
_cell.angle_alpha   90.00
_cell.angle_beta   90.00
_cell.angle_gamma   90.00
#
_symmetry.space_group_name_H-M   'P 1'
#
loop_
_entity.id
_entity.type
_entity.pdbx_description
1 polymer ?
#
loop_
_entity_poly.entity_id
_entity_poly.type
_entity_poly.pdbx_seq_one_letter_code
_entity_poly.pdbx_strand_id
1 'polypeptide(L)'
;MMILFIMEVNLMKIKGITVDETKYPMMALHAKEIQPFTGTLVGKDKAIEGLFATYDDPIVSNAVLLAPPGTGKTTLMKGMAHKDKNHVYLEAELSEMITGLRDNAEMGSVVKNLFNEIADFGKENNVKLVIFIDEFQQLVDYSPVVAEAFKPVLAESGVKGLRLIVATTYEEFRKKIMWNQALTERLQIISLPQPTYNDVIESLNSLAKSQNIIVDKKLRALFDTIYHTTEEFMPSASQPRKSILTFSRMIGYHRSLRKPLNFDLLAYALRNSKNIEIDMKVDLDAMEKYLRSHIFDQDEAIDSFMYSISKSILKMNESGKPRGSWLLAGSTGVGKTELVKQASSFLFNDKNAFIRFDMTEYVNADSVDRFRKLLTARVWEYPFSIILFDEIEKANGSVVRLLMQVLDDGRLVDENDRVVSFSNAYIFGTSNLGSEIFESSAHYGSESRSFDKNVRKSITDTSDGSFPPELVNRFGTILPFKPLQPDTMVTLIKDKFSKIANKFYRQHGVEVYTDGIVINNYLGGDLISKDTSSGAGRQVNRILDDYVTMPVSTYIYKNPGVRKLHLVLEGITKTGNKDVLDSTAKIVILTDDEFRLRQNRR
;
A
#
# COMPACT_ATOMS: atom_id res chain seq x y z
N MET A 1 23.86 42.09 -37.48
CA MET A 1 24.04 42.40 -36.05
C MET A 1 23.89 41.07 -35.30
N MET A 2 25.02 40.38 -35.14
CA MET A 2 25.13 38.99 -34.65
C MET A 2 25.24 39.11 -33.13
N ILE A 3 24.19 38.69 -32.40
CA ILE A 3 24.18 38.64 -30.94
C ILE A 3 25.01 37.44 -30.54
N LEU A 4 26.26 37.71 -30.08
CA LEU A 4 27.06 36.70 -29.36
C LEU A 4 26.36 36.37 -28.05
N PHE A 5 25.73 35.23 -27.99
CA PHE A 5 25.41 34.58 -26.70
C PHE A 5 26.77 34.09 -26.12
N ILE A 6 27.33 34.86 -25.21
CA ILE A 6 28.40 34.38 -24.33
C ILE A 6 27.68 33.41 -23.38
N MET A 7 27.77 32.08 -23.69
CA MET A 7 27.59 31.05 -22.69
C MET A 7 28.70 31.28 -21.64
N GLU A 8 28.35 31.76 -20.45
CA GLU A 8 29.20 31.59 -19.29
C GLU A 8 29.42 30.09 -19.10
N VAL A 9 30.55 29.62 -19.59
CA VAL A 9 31.03 28.27 -19.26
C VAL A 9 31.33 28.32 -17.76
N ASN A 10 30.45 27.71 -16.97
CA ASN A 10 30.67 27.52 -15.54
C ASN A 10 31.84 26.53 -15.37
N LEU A 11 33.08 27.05 -15.45
CA LEU A 11 34.29 26.26 -15.22
C LEU A 11 34.24 25.65 -13.83
N MET A 12 34.44 24.34 -13.73
CA MET A 12 34.51 23.62 -12.47
C MET A 12 35.59 24.24 -11.58
N LYS A 13 35.25 24.53 -10.34
CA LYS A 13 36.18 25.03 -9.33
C LYS A 13 36.22 24.12 -8.12
N ILE A 14 37.42 23.82 -7.63
CA ILE A 14 37.63 23.04 -6.41
C ILE A 14 38.50 23.88 -5.47
N LYS A 15 37.93 24.22 -4.29
CA LYS A 15 38.56 25.14 -3.32
C LYS A 15 38.99 26.48 -3.96
N GLY A 16 38.22 26.94 -4.95
CA GLY A 16 38.50 28.17 -5.70
C GLY A 16 39.51 28.01 -6.85
N ILE A 17 40.16 26.87 -7.01
CA ILE A 17 41.06 26.55 -8.08
C ILE A 17 40.25 26.09 -9.30
N THR A 18 40.44 26.73 -10.44
CA THR A 18 39.76 26.33 -11.69
C THR A 18 40.37 25.04 -12.22
N VAL A 19 39.52 24.04 -12.50
CA VAL A 19 39.94 22.77 -13.10
C VAL A 19 40.15 22.99 -14.61
N ASP A 20 41.31 22.64 -15.10
CA ASP A 20 41.62 22.66 -16.55
C ASP A 20 40.95 21.45 -17.21
N GLU A 21 39.84 21.69 -17.91
CA GLU A 21 39.06 20.66 -18.59
C GLU A 21 39.80 19.94 -19.70
N THR A 22 40.86 20.55 -20.24
CA THR A 22 41.72 19.93 -21.28
C THR A 22 42.70 18.95 -20.68
N LYS A 23 43.16 19.22 -19.46
CA LYS A 23 44.09 18.40 -18.70
C LYS A 23 43.39 17.33 -17.85
N TYR A 24 42.23 17.64 -17.30
CA TYR A 24 41.45 16.78 -16.40
C TYR A 24 40.01 16.60 -16.88
N PRO A 25 39.80 16.07 -18.10
CA PRO A 25 38.47 16.01 -18.72
C PRO A 25 37.48 15.11 -17.94
N MET A 26 37.94 13.98 -17.43
CA MET A 26 37.09 13.05 -16.68
C MET A 26 36.69 13.63 -15.32
N MET A 27 37.64 14.28 -14.62
CA MET A 27 37.40 14.94 -13.36
C MET A 27 36.41 16.11 -13.51
N ALA A 28 36.59 16.94 -14.53
CA ALA A 28 35.72 18.08 -14.79
C ALA A 28 34.29 17.68 -15.11
N LEU A 29 34.11 16.51 -15.74
CA LEU A 29 32.79 16.00 -16.14
C LEU A 29 32.07 15.23 -15.00
N HIS A 30 32.82 14.43 -14.23
CA HIS A 30 32.22 13.40 -13.33
C HIS A 30 32.51 13.61 -11.84
N ALA A 31 33.25 14.64 -11.44
CA ALA A 31 33.49 14.95 -10.03
C ALA A 31 32.91 16.31 -9.69
N LYS A 32 32.28 16.42 -8.48
CA LYS A 32 31.74 17.69 -7.97
C LYS A 32 32.21 17.92 -6.55
N GLU A 33 32.60 19.18 -6.22
CA GLU A 33 32.92 19.53 -4.84
C GLU A 33 31.68 19.44 -3.95
N ILE A 34 31.77 18.69 -2.86
CA ILE A 34 30.68 18.54 -1.90
C ILE A 34 30.53 19.86 -1.15
N GLN A 35 29.37 20.48 -1.31
CA GLN A 35 29.06 21.72 -0.61
C GLN A 35 28.88 21.46 0.89
N PRO A 36 29.57 22.24 1.75
CA PRO A 36 29.51 22.07 3.18
C PRO A 36 28.10 22.22 3.75
N PHE A 37 27.72 21.32 4.65
CA PHE A 37 26.48 21.43 5.41
C PHE A 37 26.73 22.16 6.73
N THR A 38 26.11 23.32 6.89
CA THR A 38 26.28 24.18 8.08
C THR A 38 25.36 23.80 9.25
N GLY A 39 24.46 22.81 9.06
CA GLY A 39 23.56 22.32 10.10
C GLY A 39 24.25 21.35 11.08
N THR A 40 23.55 20.99 12.14
CA THR A 40 24.04 20.03 13.14
C THR A 40 24.01 18.61 12.58
N LEU A 41 25.15 17.91 12.66
CA LEU A 41 25.25 16.48 12.37
C LEU A 41 24.86 15.68 13.61
N VAL A 42 23.59 15.35 13.72
CA VAL A 42 23.06 14.68 14.91
C VAL A 42 23.34 13.18 14.88
N GLY A 43 23.85 12.62 15.97
CA GLY A 43 24.07 11.17 16.13
C GLY A 43 25.15 10.58 15.22
N LYS A 44 26.09 11.39 14.70
CA LYS A 44 27.12 10.96 13.74
C LYS A 44 28.54 10.95 14.31
N ASP A 45 28.73 11.31 15.57
CA ASP A 45 30.07 11.55 16.14
C ASP A 45 30.99 10.32 16.03
N LYS A 46 30.49 9.12 16.36
CA LYS A 46 31.26 7.87 16.21
C LYS A 46 31.68 7.58 14.76
N ALA A 47 30.82 7.90 13.80
CA ALA A 47 31.16 7.70 12.40
C ALA A 47 32.20 8.73 11.91
N ILE A 48 32.12 9.96 12.42
CA ILE A 48 33.10 11.03 12.15
C ILE A 48 34.46 10.63 12.72
N GLU A 49 34.52 10.19 13.98
CA GLU A 49 35.73 9.68 14.62
C GLU A 49 36.33 8.51 13.84
N GLY A 50 35.51 7.55 13.42
CA GLY A 50 35.93 6.41 12.60
C GLY A 50 36.49 6.83 11.25
N LEU A 51 35.92 7.83 10.58
CA LEU A 51 36.45 8.37 9.32
C LEU A 51 37.79 9.05 9.51
N PHE A 52 37.96 9.87 10.54
CA PHE A 52 39.26 10.49 10.83
C PHE A 52 40.32 9.45 11.18
N ALA A 53 39.97 8.44 11.98
CA ALA A 53 40.89 7.34 12.28
C ALA A 53 41.31 6.57 11.01
N THR A 54 40.38 6.36 10.07
CA THR A 54 40.69 5.74 8.77
C THR A 54 41.64 6.60 7.93
N TYR A 55 41.51 7.92 7.96
CA TYR A 55 42.42 8.79 7.19
C TYR A 55 43.87 8.73 7.67
N ASP A 56 44.08 8.47 8.95
CA ASP A 56 45.39 8.36 9.59
C ASP A 56 45.93 6.91 9.62
N ASP A 57 45.11 5.93 9.15
CA ASP A 57 45.51 4.52 9.09
C ASP A 57 46.57 4.33 7.97
N PRO A 58 47.77 3.79 8.30
CA PRO A 58 48.83 3.62 7.32
C PRO A 58 48.58 2.48 6.32
N ILE A 59 47.63 1.57 6.60
CA ILE A 59 47.39 0.37 5.79
C ILE A 59 46.06 0.48 5.06
N VAL A 60 44.98 0.84 5.76
CA VAL A 60 43.63 0.90 5.20
C VAL A 60 43.09 2.32 5.36
N SER A 61 43.36 3.16 4.37
CA SER A 61 42.99 4.58 4.37
C SER A 61 41.66 4.90 3.65
N ASN A 62 40.90 3.88 3.28
CA ASN A 62 39.60 3.99 2.62
C ASN A 62 38.50 3.39 3.48
N ALA A 63 37.27 3.88 3.33
CA ALA A 63 36.14 3.43 4.14
C ALA A 63 34.92 3.03 3.30
N VAL A 64 34.12 2.12 3.86
CA VAL A 64 32.75 1.87 3.41
C VAL A 64 31.76 2.28 4.51
N LEU A 65 30.85 3.19 4.16
CA LEU A 65 29.75 3.61 5.03
C LEU A 65 28.56 2.68 4.84
N LEU A 66 28.25 1.93 5.90
CA LEU A 66 27.10 1.03 5.89
C LEU A 66 25.95 1.63 6.69
N ALA A 67 24.81 1.83 6.01
CA ALA A 67 23.61 2.30 6.66
C ALA A 67 22.34 2.08 5.83
N PRO A 68 21.17 1.96 6.45
CA PRO A 68 19.91 1.95 5.72
C PRO A 68 19.71 3.20 4.85
N PRO A 69 18.88 3.13 3.79
CA PRO A 69 18.55 4.30 2.99
C PRO A 69 17.95 5.41 3.84
N GLY A 70 18.34 6.67 3.61
CA GLY A 70 17.76 7.83 4.30
C GLY A 70 18.27 8.10 5.72
N THR A 71 19.31 7.40 6.19
CA THR A 71 19.97 7.65 7.49
C THR A 71 20.99 8.78 7.46
N GLY A 72 21.22 9.39 6.30
CA GLY A 72 22.06 10.59 6.16
C GLY A 72 23.52 10.32 5.83
N LYS A 73 23.85 9.30 5.02
CA LYS A 73 25.21 9.04 4.46
C LYS A 73 25.76 10.27 3.75
N THR A 74 25.05 10.79 2.77
CA THR A 74 25.43 11.99 2.02
C THR A 74 25.49 13.25 2.89
N THR A 75 24.59 13.37 3.89
CA THR A 75 24.62 14.48 4.86
C THR A 75 25.86 14.41 5.75
N LEU A 76 26.30 13.21 6.12
CA LEU A 76 27.57 13.03 6.85
C LEU A 76 28.74 13.58 6.05
N MET A 77 28.83 13.28 4.74
CA MET A 77 29.90 13.79 3.88
C MET A 77 29.88 15.31 3.75
N LYS A 78 28.70 15.92 3.59
CA LYS A 78 28.54 17.39 3.62
C LYS A 78 28.97 18.01 4.95
N GLY A 79 28.72 17.34 6.05
CA GLY A 79 29.17 17.76 7.37
C GLY A 79 30.66 17.56 7.61
N MET A 80 31.25 16.49 7.06
CA MET A 80 32.70 16.28 7.04
C MET A 80 33.37 17.40 6.26
N ALA A 81 32.88 17.76 5.08
CA ALA A 81 33.39 18.89 4.26
C ALA A 81 33.33 20.23 5.04
N HIS A 82 32.40 20.38 6.00
CA HIS A 82 32.35 21.56 6.87
C HIS A 82 33.35 21.51 8.03
N LYS A 83 33.47 20.35 8.69
CA LYS A 83 34.32 20.17 9.90
C LYS A 83 35.79 20.00 9.56
N ASP A 84 36.11 19.27 8.51
CA ASP A 84 37.48 18.97 8.11
C ASP A 84 38.07 20.08 7.26
N LYS A 85 39.10 20.74 7.77
CA LYS A 85 39.81 21.81 7.08
C LYS A 85 41.03 21.32 6.27
N ASN A 86 41.40 20.06 6.46
CA ASN A 86 42.60 19.49 5.85
C ASN A 86 42.36 18.86 4.48
N HIS A 87 41.09 18.41 4.25
CA HIS A 87 40.74 17.73 3.01
C HIS A 87 39.61 18.48 2.28
N VAL A 88 39.57 18.26 0.96
CA VAL A 88 38.45 18.67 0.10
C VAL A 88 37.70 17.43 -0.33
N TYR A 89 36.39 17.48 -0.19
CA TYR A 89 35.50 16.36 -0.48
C TYR A 89 34.88 16.50 -1.86
N LEU A 90 35.03 15.48 -2.67
CA LEU A 90 34.47 15.38 -4.02
C LEU A 90 33.45 14.24 -4.05
N GLU A 91 32.32 14.46 -4.67
CA GLU A 91 31.36 13.41 -5.04
C GLU A 91 31.64 12.97 -6.47
N ALA A 92 31.83 11.66 -6.69
CA ALA A 92 32.03 11.11 -8.01
C ALA A 92 30.75 10.44 -8.52
N GLU A 93 30.20 10.91 -9.64
CA GLU A 93 28.99 10.43 -10.30
C GLU A 93 29.33 9.35 -11.33
N LEU A 94 29.70 8.15 -10.86
CA LEU A 94 30.21 7.08 -11.70
C LEU A 94 29.12 6.35 -12.50
N SER A 95 27.89 6.33 -12.05
CA SER A 95 26.79 5.65 -12.74
C SER A 95 26.50 6.24 -14.12
N GLU A 96 26.56 7.57 -14.26
CA GLU A 96 26.41 8.24 -15.56
C GLU A 96 27.56 7.97 -16.49
N MET A 97 28.78 7.87 -15.95
CA MET A 97 30.02 7.63 -16.69
C MET A 97 30.03 6.25 -17.34
N ILE A 98 29.45 5.26 -16.66
CA ILE A 98 29.42 3.86 -17.13
C ILE A 98 28.26 3.60 -18.08
N THR A 99 27.20 4.39 -17.98
CA THR A 99 26.01 4.27 -18.81
C THR A 99 26.33 4.61 -20.27
N GLY A 100 26.28 3.62 -21.15
CA GLY A 100 26.56 3.78 -22.58
C GLY A 100 27.85 3.12 -23.04
N LEU A 101 28.75 2.71 -22.13
CA LEU A 101 29.90 1.90 -22.44
C LEU A 101 29.49 0.44 -22.64
N ARG A 102 29.93 -0.18 -23.74
CA ARG A 102 29.58 -1.57 -24.08
C ARG A 102 30.71 -2.56 -23.74
N ASP A 103 31.92 -2.07 -23.61
CA ASP A 103 33.11 -2.90 -23.33
C ASP A 103 33.53 -2.77 -21.86
N ASN A 104 33.63 -3.90 -21.18
CA ASN A 104 34.07 -3.99 -19.80
C ASN A 104 35.52 -3.47 -19.60
N ALA A 105 36.42 -3.64 -20.57
CA ALA A 105 37.78 -3.13 -20.50
C ALA A 105 37.82 -1.60 -20.58
N GLU A 106 36.95 -1.01 -21.38
CA GLU A 106 36.80 0.43 -21.50
C GLU A 106 36.26 1.03 -20.18
N MET A 107 35.28 0.39 -19.52
CA MET A 107 34.78 0.81 -18.21
C MET A 107 35.90 0.86 -17.15
N GLY A 108 36.70 -0.17 -17.08
CA GLY A 108 37.85 -0.22 -16.16
C GLY A 108 38.85 0.90 -16.38
N SER A 109 39.12 1.22 -17.64
CA SER A 109 40.06 2.29 -18.06
C SER A 109 39.51 3.66 -17.67
N VAL A 110 38.24 3.90 -17.90
CA VAL A 110 37.54 5.17 -17.59
C VAL A 110 37.57 5.45 -16.09
N VAL A 111 37.22 4.46 -15.26
CA VAL A 111 37.31 4.58 -13.79
C VAL A 111 38.73 4.91 -13.35
N LYS A 112 39.71 4.16 -13.84
CA LYS A 112 41.14 4.38 -13.52
C LYS A 112 41.62 5.78 -13.92
N ASN A 113 41.22 6.26 -15.09
CA ASN A 113 41.60 7.58 -15.59
C ASN A 113 41.02 8.69 -14.69
N LEU A 114 39.73 8.62 -14.30
CA LEU A 114 39.16 9.58 -13.39
C LEU A 114 39.95 9.68 -12.07
N PHE A 115 40.27 8.56 -11.45
CA PHE A 115 41.00 8.57 -10.18
C PHE A 115 42.44 9.07 -10.34
N ASN A 116 43.11 8.78 -11.47
CA ASN A 116 44.44 9.33 -11.77
C ASN A 116 44.36 10.85 -11.94
N GLU A 117 43.42 11.37 -12.73
CA GLU A 117 43.23 12.82 -12.92
C GLU A 117 43.00 13.53 -11.58
N ILE A 118 42.13 12.97 -10.71
CA ILE A 118 41.86 13.54 -9.37
C ILE A 118 43.12 13.51 -8.50
N ALA A 119 43.90 12.43 -8.53
CA ALA A 119 45.14 12.30 -7.77
C ALA A 119 46.22 13.29 -8.26
N ASP A 120 46.39 13.43 -9.57
CA ASP A 120 47.32 14.35 -10.18
C ASP A 120 46.96 15.81 -9.90
N PHE A 121 45.66 16.16 -9.99
CA PHE A 121 45.17 17.48 -9.62
C PHE A 121 45.48 17.79 -8.14
N GLY A 122 45.21 16.85 -7.23
CA GLY A 122 45.50 17.01 -5.80
C GLY A 122 46.96 17.22 -5.52
N LYS A 123 47.82 16.47 -6.18
CA LYS A 123 49.29 16.56 -6.03
C LYS A 123 49.84 17.89 -6.57
N GLU A 124 49.42 18.29 -7.77
CA GLU A 124 49.89 19.53 -8.39
C GLU A 124 49.47 20.78 -7.63
N ASN A 125 48.26 20.77 -7.05
CA ASN A 125 47.72 21.90 -6.30
C ASN A 125 47.95 21.80 -4.79
N ASN A 126 48.66 20.78 -4.31
CA ASN A 126 48.91 20.50 -2.90
C ASN A 126 47.61 20.44 -2.07
N VAL A 127 46.58 19.75 -2.60
CA VAL A 127 45.28 19.56 -1.99
C VAL A 127 45.04 18.09 -1.67
N LYS A 128 44.73 17.78 -0.42
CA LYS A 128 44.33 16.43 -0.01
C LYS A 128 42.85 16.23 -0.38
N LEU A 129 42.56 15.17 -1.13
CA LEU A 129 41.22 14.91 -1.67
C LEU A 129 40.61 13.67 -1.06
N VAL A 130 39.33 13.78 -0.73
CA VAL A 130 38.45 12.66 -0.34
C VAL A 130 37.40 12.49 -1.41
N ILE A 131 37.36 11.34 -2.04
CA ILE A 131 36.32 11.00 -3.02
C ILE A 131 35.21 10.23 -2.32
N PHE A 132 33.99 10.68 -2.50
CA PHE A 132 32.78 10.00 -2.04
C PHE A 132 32.00 9.42 -3.21
N ILE A 133 31.64 8.15 -3.08
CA ILE A 133 30.79 7.44 -4.06
C ILE A 133 29.56 6.93 -3.29
N ASP A 134 28.39 7.49 -3.59
CA ASP A 134 27.12 6.98 -3.06
C ASP A 134 26.63 5.79 -3.91
N GLU A 135 25.82 4.93 -3.29
CA GLU A 135 25.21 3.74 -3.94
C GLU A 135 26.23 2.85 -4.67
N PHE A 136 27.37 2.60 -4.02
CA PHE A 136 28.51 1.87 -4.62
C PHE A 136 28.17 0.49 -5.18
N GLN A 137 27.14 -0.17 -4.63
CA GLN A 137 26.67 -1.46 -5.14
C GLN A 137 26.20 -1.40 -6.60
N GLN A 138 25.70 -0.24 -7.07
CA GLN A 138 25.27 -0.10 -8.47
C GLN A 138 26.44 -0.32 -9.44
N LEU A 139 27.63 0.10 -9.04
CA LEU A 139 28.86 -0.10 -9.84
C LEU A 139 29.26 -1.57 -9.89
N VAL A 140 29.15 -2.27 -8.77
CA VAL A 140 29.47 -3.70 -8.67
C VAL A 140 28.46 -4.55 -9.46
N ASP A 141 27.20 -4.15 -9.47
CA ASP A 141 26.15 -4.81 -10.26
C ASP A 141 26.34 -4.66 -11.76
N TYR A 142 26.84 -3.51 -12.18
CA TYR A 142 26.99 -3.20 -13.60
C TYR A 142 28.01 -4.11 -14.28
N SER A 143 29.15 -4.34 -13.62
CA SER A 143 30.18 -5.27 -14.13
C SER A 143 31.14 -5.72 -13.03
N PRO A 144 31.49 -7.01 -12.94
CA PRO A 144 32.57 -7.49 -12.08
C PRO A 144 33.95 -6.84 -12.43
N VAL A 145 34.15 -6.41 -13.67
CA VAL A 145 35.39 -5.76 -14.12
C VAL A 145 35.54 -4.37 -13.51
N VAL A 146 34.45 -3.66 -13.26
CA VAL A 146 34.47 -2.38 -12.55
C VAL A 146 34.98 -2.58 -11.11
N ALA A 147 34.52 -3.63 -10.41
CA ALA A 147 35.03 -3.97 -9.09
C ALA A 147 36.56 -4.27 -9.13
N GLU A 148 37.06 -4.94 -10.18
CA GLU A 148 38.48 -5.19 -10.37
C GLU A 148 39.27 -3.89 -10.60
N ALA A 149 38.72 -2.91 -11.33
CA ALA A 149 39.34 -1.62 -11.58
C ALA A 149 39.55 -0.78 -10.30
N PHE A 150 38.70 -1.00 -9.25
CA PHE A 150 38.87 -0.34 -7.96
C PHE A 150 40.04 -0.90 -7.12
N LYS A 151 40.47 -2.14 -7.34
CA LYS A 151 41.56 -2.75 -6.55
C LYS A 151 42.86 -1.94 -6.56
N PRO A 152 43.43 -1.56 -7.73
CA PRO A 152 44.63 -0.72 -7.75
C PRO A 152 44.36 0.68 -7.17
N VAL A 153 43.18 1.27 -7.41
CA VAL A 153 42.83 2.58 -6.87
C VAL A 153 42.85 2.55 -5.33
N LEU A 154 42.23 1.54 -4.72
CA LEU A 154 42.21 1.35 -3.26
C LEU A 154 43.61 1.05 -2.67
N ALA A 155 44.43 0.32 -3.40
CA ALA A 155 45.79 0.01 -2.94
C ALA A 155 46.75 1.22 -3.00
N GLU A 156 46.56 2.11 -3.97
CA GLU A 156 47.45 3.26 -4.22
C GLU A 156 46.93 4.57 -3.58
N SER A 157 45.67 4.62 -3.14
CA SER A 157 45.02 5.83 -2.66
C SER A 157 45.78 6.52 -1.54
N GLY A 158 46.20 5.78 -0.53
CA GLY A 158 46.99 6.31 0.58
C GLY A 158 48.32 6.95 0.17
N VAL A 159 49.03 6.29 -0.76
CA VAL A 159 50.31 6.74 -1.27
C VAL A 159 50.16 8.00 -2.16
N LYS A 160 49.08 8.10 -2.91
CA LYS A 160 48.77 9.24 -3.77
C LYS A 160 48.12 10.42 -3.04
N GLY A 161 47.92 10.35 -1.72
CA GLY A 161 47.27 11.41 -0.93
C GLY A 161 45.75 11.51 -1.16
N LEU A 162 45.17 10.49 -1.79
CA LEU A 162 43.75 10.36 -2.05
C LEU A 162 43.09 9.48 -1.01
N ARG A 163 41.84 9.74 -0.64
CA ARG A 163 41.02 8.90 0.23
C ARG A 163 39.73 8.56 -0.50
N LEU A 164 39.28 7.33 -0.37
CA LEU A 164 38.03 6.88 -0.97
C LEU A 164 37.04 6.48 0.14
N ILE A 165 35.84 7.04 0.09
CA ILE A 165 34.71 6.67 0.91
C ILE A 165 33.59 6.21 -0.01
N VAL A 166 33.20 4.97 0.11
CA VAL A 166 32.05 4.42 -0.61
C VAL A 166 30.87 4.23 0.34
N ALA A 167 29.65 4.38 -0.14
CA ALA A 167 28.45 4.21 0.67
C ALA A 167 27.51 3.19 0.05
N THR A 168 26.94 2.33 0.89
CA THR A 168 25.95 1.32 0.51
C THR A 168 25.09 0.91 1.71
N THR A 169 24.11 0.02 1.51
CA THR A 169 23.35 -0.58 2.60
C THR A 169 24.02 -1.83 3.15
N TYR A 170 23.64 -2.26 4.37
CA TYR A 170 24.14 -3.52 4.96
C TYR A 170 23.80 -4.73 4.09
N GLU A 171 22.61 -4.74 3.54
CA GLU A 171 22.11 -5.84 2.73
C GLU A 171 22.86 -5.97 1.42
N GLU A 172 23.02 -4.85 0.71
CA GLU A 172 23.75 -4.81 -0.57
C GLU A 172 25.24 -5.09 -0.37
N PHE A 173 25.84 -4.56 0.70
CA PHE A 173 27.22 -4.90 1.06
C PHE A 173 27.40 -6.41 1.22
N ARG A 174 26.50 -7.04 2.02
CA ARG A 174 26.56 -8.50 2.25
C ARG A 174 26.33 -9.30 0.99
N LYS A 175 25.35 -8.92 0.17
CA LYS A 175 24.99 -9.66 -1.05
C LYS A 175 26.01 -9.50 -2.18
N LYS A 176 26.61 -8.31 -2.34
CA LYS A 176 27.32 -7.93 -3.55
C LYS A 176 28.82 -7.66 -3.35
N ILE A 177 29.23 -7.12 -2.21
CA ILE A 177 30.58 -6.64 -1.96
C ILE A 177 31.37 -7.59 -1.05
N MET A 178 30.75 -8.12 -0.01
CA MET A 178 31.40 -8.91 1.03
C MET A 178 32.15 -10.13 0.50
N TRP A 179 31.69 -10.71 -0.60
CA TRP A 179 32.31 -11.87 -1.24
C TRP A 179 33.58 -11.54 -2.03
N ASN A 180 33.81 -10.27 -2.33
CA ASN A 180 35.05 -9.81 -2.96
C ASN A 180 36.07 -9.44 -1.89
N GLN A 181 36.83 -10.44 -1.43
CA GLN A 181 37.83 -10.30 -0.37
C GLN A 181 38.84 -9.17 -0.66
N ALA A 182 39.22 -9.00 -1.91
CA ALA A 182 40.18 -7.98 -2.30
C ALA A 182 39.67 -6.54 -2.15
N LEU A 183 38.35 -6.31 -2.22
CA LEU A 183 37.73 -5.02 -1.89
C LEU A 183 37.56 -4.85 -0.37
N THR A 184 37.08 -5.89 0.31
CA THR A 184 36.78 -5.80 1.74
C THR A 184 38.00 -5.62 2.62
N GLU A 185 39.14 -6.22 2.26
CA GLU A 185 40.41 -6.05 2.97
C GLU A 185 41.01 -4.63 2.85
N ARG A 186 40.51 -3.83 1.91
CA ARG A 186 41.00 -2.45 1.64
C ARG A 186 40.03 -1.36 2.05
N LEU A 187 38.92 -1.72 2.69
CA LEU A 187 37.88 -0.81 3.12
C LEU A 187 37.62 -0.97 4.60
N GLN A 188 37.81 0.09 5.38
CA GLN A 188 37.40 0.14 6.79
C GLN A 188 35.88 0.22 6.85
N ILE A 189 35.23 -0.71 7.54
CA ILE A 189 33.79 -0.71 7.69
C ILE A 189 33.38 0.30 8.76
N ILE A 190 32.59 1.30 8.38
CA ILE A 190 32.03 2.30 9.28
C ILE A 190 30.51 2.20 9.22
N SER A 191 29.90 1.78 10.31
CA SER A 191 28.46 1.65 10.44
C SER A 191 27.83 2.94 10.98
N LEU A 192 26.80 3.44 10.28
CA LEU A 192 25.99 4.51 10.81
C LEU A 192 24.86 3.91 11.67
N PRO A 193 24.79 4.25 12.96
CA PRO A 193 23.71 3.78 13.80
C PRO A 193 22.37 4.34 13.33
N GLN A 194 21.29 3.61 13.62
CA GLN A 194 19.95 4.16 13.42
C GLN A 194 19.77 5.38 14.32
N PRO A 195 19.18 6.47 13.80
CA PRO A 195 18.94 7.67 14.59
C PRO A 195 18.02 7.39 15.77
N THR A 196 18.38 7.92 16.92
CA THR A 196 17.53 7.90 18.12
C THR A 196 16.37 8.90 17.98
N TYR A 197 15.38 8.79 18.87
CA TYR A 197 14.30 9.78 18.95
C TYR A 197 14.86 11.22 19.04
N ASN A 198 15.83 11.45 19.93
CA ASN A 198 16.42 12.78 20.10
C ASN A 198 17.11 13.28 18.82
N ASP A 199 17.79 12.41 18.09
CA ASP A 199 18.41 12.75 16.81
C ASP A 199 17.39 13.22 15.77
N VAL A 200 16.22 12.58 15.73
CA VAL A 200 15.15 12.96 14.82
C VAL A 200 14.54 14.31 15.20
N ILE A 201 14.25 14.53 16.50
CA ILE A 201 13.72 15.81 16.98
C ILE A 201 14.70 16.95 16.72
N GLU A 202 15.99 16.73 16.92
CA GLU A 202 17.01 17.75 16.63
C GLU A 202 17.15 18.03 15.13
N SER A 203 17.01 17.01 14.30
CA SER A 203 16.95 17.17 12.84
C SER A 203 15.76 18.02 12.38
N LEU A 204 14.58 17.81 12.99
CA LEU A 204 13.39 18.64 12.73
C LEU A 204 13.57 20.08 13.22
N ASN A 205 14.19 20.28 14.38
CA ASN A 205 14.58 21.61 14.89
C ASN A 205 15.51 22.32 13.90
N SER A 206 16.54 21.64 13.41
CA SER A 206 17.48 22.19 12.44
C SER A 206 16.79 22.58 11.13
N LEU A 207 15.89 21.75 10.63
CA LEU A 207 15.08 22.05 9.44
C LEU A 207 14.19 23.28 9.68
N ALA A 208 13.51 23.38 10.82
CA ALA A 208 12.66 24.53 11.15
C ALA A 208 13.47 25.83 11.15
N LYS A 209 14.64 25.84 11.81
CA LYS A 209 15.55 26.99 11.85
C LYS A 209 16.03 27.40 10.46
N SER A 210 16.42 26.44 9.61
CA SER A 210 16.86 26.71 8.24
C SER A 210 15.76 27.33 7.37
N GLN A 211 14.50 27.11 7.75
CA GLN A 211 13.32 27.66 7.08
C GLN A 211 12.77 28.93 7.75
N ASN A 212 13.52 29.51 8.71
CA ASN A 212 13.14 30.69 9.51
C ASN A 212 11.83 30.50 10.30
N ILE A 213 11.56 29.26 10.75
CA ILE A 213 10.40 28.95 11.59
C ILE A 213 10.82 28.96 13.05
N ILE A 214 10.11 29.73 13.87
CA ILE A 214 10.37 29.83 15.32
C ILE A 214 9.90 28.55 15.99
N VAL A 215 10.81 27.89 16.70
CA VAL A 215 10.52 26.65 17.42
C VAL A 215 10.05 26.97 18.83
N ASP A 216 8.75 27.09 18.99
CA ASP A 216 8.09 27.26 20.29
C ASP A 216 7.71 25.90 20.93
N LYS A 217 7.06 25.94 22.09
CA LYS A 217 6.62 24.74 22.81
C LYS A 217 5.58 23.93 22.01
N LYS A 218 4.72 24.59 21.21
CA LYS A 218 3.70 23.92 20.41
C LYS A 218 4.33 23.18 19.24
N LEU A 219 5.30 23.79 18.55
CA LEU A 219 6.00 23.16 17.45
C LEU A 219 6.85 21.97 17.92
N ARG A 220 7.45 22.04 19.13
CA ARG A 220 8.15 20.89 19.71
C ARG A 220 7.22 19.71 19.97
N ALA A 221 6.03 19.95 20.52
CA ALA A 221 5.01 18.91 20.69
C ALA A 221 4.54 18.34 19.34
N LEU A 222 4.50 19.16 18.31
CA LEU A 222 4.19 18.69 16.94
C LEU A 222 5.31 17.79 16.39
N PHE A 223 6.59 18.08 16.68
CA PHE A 223 7.69 17.20 16.27
C PHE A 223 7.60 15.82 16.91
N ASP A 224 7.25 15.77 18.19
CA ASP A 224 6.97 14.52 18.89
C ASP A 224 5.83 13.75 18.20
N THR A 225 4.74 14.43 17.90
CA THR A 225 3.62 13.86 17.14
C THR A 225 4.05 13.36 15.76
N ILE A 226 4.85 14.11 15.00
CA ILE A 226 5.37 13.71 13.69
C ILE A 226 6.21 12.43 13.81
N TYR A 227 7.09 12.37 14.81
CA TYR A 227 7.92 11.19 15.05
C TYR A 227 7.06 9.95 15.27
N HIS A 228 6.17 9.97 16.27
CA HIS A 228 5.33 8.83 16.62
C HIS A 228 4.38 8.45 15.47
N THR A 229 3.78 9.43 14.80
CA THR A 229 2.92 9.19 13.64
C THR A 229 3.69 8.53 12.50
N THR A 230 4.90 8.99 12.18
CA THR A 230 5.69 8.38 11.10
C THR A 230 6.22 7.00 11.49
N GLU A 231 6.51 6.73 12.77
CA GLU A 231 6.84 5.38 13.25
C GLU A 231 5.65 4.42 13.07
N GLU A 232 4.46 4.85 13.47
CA GLU A 232 3.26 4.04 13.41
C GLU A 232 2.79 3.78 11.97
N PHE A 233 2.69 4.84 11.16
CA PHE A 233 2.05 4.76 9.83
C PHE A 233 3.02 4.55 8.66
N MET A 234 4.32 4.69 8.89
CA MET A 234 5.36 4.51 7.88
C MET A 234 6.49 3.59 8.37
N PRO A 235 6.17 2.36 8.84
CA PRO A 235 7.17 1.47 9.44
C PRO A 235 8.22 0.99 8.44
N SER A 236 7.91 0.95 7.15
CA SER A 236 8.85 0.54 6.08
C SER A 236 9.85 1.62 5.69
N ALA A 237 9.68 2.85 6.17
CA ALA A 237 10.59 3.96 5.87
C ALA A 237 11.50 4.27 7.05
N SER A 238 12.76 4.63 6.78
CA SER A 238 13.76 4.89 7.82
C SER A 238 13.72 6.32 8.34
N GLN A 239 14.03 6.46 9.64
CA GLN A 239 14.33 7.76 10.24
C GLN A 239 15.77 8.21 9.87
N PRO A 240 16.04 9.53 9.87
CA PRO A 240 15.14 10.66 10.11
C PRO A 240 14.36 11.09 8.87
N ARG A 241 14.61 10.46 7.71
CA ARG A 241 14.10 10.86 6.40
C ARG A 241 12.57 10.94 6.36
N LYS A 242 11.86 9.96 6.93
CA LYS A 242 10.39 9.96 6.94
C LYS A 242 9.81 11.16 7.71
N SER A 243 10.34 11.49 8.87
CA SER A 243 9.90 12.65 9.66
C SER A 243 10.29 13.97 9.00
N ILE A 244 11.52 14.10 8.49
CA ILE A 244 11.99 15.29 7.76
C ILE A 244 11.14 15.57 6.52
N LEU A 245 10.87 14.56 5.69
CA LEU A 245 10.04 14.73 4.49
C LEU A 245 8.59 15.09 4.83
N THR A 246 8.04 14.49 5.90
CA THR A 246 6.69 14.82 6.37
C THR A 246 6.62 16.28 6.82
N PHE A 247 7.56 16.72 7.64
CA PHE A 247 7.61 18.10 8.10
C PHE A 247 7.90 19.09 6.96
N SER A 248 8.79 18.75 6.02
CA SER A 248 9.06 19.56 4.83
C SER A 248 7.79 19.77 3.98
N ARG A 249 6.98 18.73 3.79
CA ARG A 249 5.68 18.85 3.11
C ARG A 249 4.71 19.73 3.88
N MET A 250 4.66 19.58 5.21
CA MET A 250 3.85 20.46 6.05
C MET A 250 4.25 21.92 5.89
N ILE A 251 5.56 22.23 5.81
CA ILE A 251 6.05 23.59 5.54
C ILE A 251 5.56 24.07 4.16
N GLY A 252 5.62 23.22 3.14
CA GLY A 252 5.08 23.53 1.82
C GLY A 252 3.59 23.88 1.86
N TYR A 253 2.77 23.06 2.51
CA TYR A 253 1.34 23.33 2.68
C TYR A 253 1.05 24.51 3.60
N HIS A 254 1.83 24.71 4.66
CA HIS A 254 1.74 25.89 5.51
C HIS A 254 1.86 27.20 4.70
N ARG A 255 2.86 27.26 3.82
CA ARG A 255 3.11 28.42 2.98
C ARG A 255 2.05 28.60 1.88
N SER A 256 1.67 27.53 1.19
CA SER A 256 0.73 27.58 0.06
C SER A 256 -0.72 27.81 0.50
N LEU A 257 -1.16 27.15 1.57
CA LEU A 257 -2.53 27.19 2.07
C LEU A 257 -2.74 28.21 3.21
N ARG A 258 -1.66 28.84 3.71
CA ARG A 258 -1.67 29.74 4.88
C ARG A 258 -2.29 29.12 6.14
N LYS A 259 -2.15 27.80 6.30
CA LYS A 259 -2.64 27.06 7.47
C LYS A 259 -1.55 26.97 8.55
N PRO A 260 -1.91 26.98 9.85
CA PRO A 260 -0.93 26.82 10.94
C PRO A 260 -0.26 25.44 10.90
N LEU A 261 0.99 25.37 11.39
CA LEU A 261 1.68 24.11 11.64
C LEU A 261 1.11 23.45 12.87
N ASN A 262 0.19 22.52 12.68
CA ASN A 262 -0.53 21.79 13.73
C ASN A 262 -0.86 20.36 13.30
N PHE A 263 -1.58 19.61 14.13
CA PHE A 263 -2.01 18.24 13.85
C PHE A 263 -2.90 18.15 12.60
N ASP A 264 -3.83 19.08 12.40
CA ASP A 264 -4.72 19.06 11.22
C ASP A 264 -3.93 19.17 9.91
N LEU A 265 -2.86 19.99 9.91
CA LEU A 265 -1.99 20.11 8.74
C LEU A 265 -1.12 18.85 8.55
N LEU A 266 -0.71 18.19 9.63
CA LEU A 266 -0.03 16.89 9.57
C LEU A 266 -0.95 15.84 8.94
N ALA A 267 -2.20 15.74 9.41
CA ALA A 267 -3.18 14.82 8.84
C ALA A 267 -3.42 15.12 7.35
N TYR A 268 -3.62 16.39 7.01
CA TYR A 268 -3.77 16.81 5.62
C TYR A 268 -2.55 16.44 4.75
N ALA A 269 -1.34 16.67 5.25
CA ALA A 269 -0.11 16.36 4.52
C ALA A 269 0.07 14.86 4.27
N LEU A 270 -0.23 14.02 5.27
CA LEU A 270 -0.13 12.56 5.16
C LEU A 270 -1.19 11.98 4.23
N ARG A 271 -2.44 12.46 4.32
CA ARG A 271 -3.53 12.06 3.42
C ARG A 271 -3.18 12.33 1.97
N ASN A 272 -2.78 13.55 1.64
CA ASN A 272 -2.54 13.95 0.25
C ASN A 272 -1.21 13.45 -0.34
N SER A 273 -0.27 13.01 0.49
CA SER A 273 1.04 12.59 0.00
C SER A 273 1.29 11.08 0.08
N LYS A 274 0.54 10.37 0.90
CA LYS A 274 0.78 8.95 1.22
C LYS A 274 -0.50 8.13 1.36
N ASN A 275 -1.67 8.72 1.15
CA ASN A 275 -2.97 8.09 1.39
C ASN A 275 -3.10 7.54 2.83
N ILE A 276 -2.51 8.24 3.81
CA ILE A 276 -2.54 7.85 5.23
C ILE A 276 -3.54 8.73 5.98
N GLU A 277 -4.55 8.10 6.58
CA GLU A 277 -5.55 8.73 7.42
C GLU A 277 -5.20 8.57 8.89
N ILE A 278 -4.71 9.63 9.55
CA ILE A 278 -4.31 9.58 10.97
C ILE A 278 -5.37 10.10 11.93
N ASP A 279 -6.33 10.87 11.42
CA ASP A 279 -7.41 11.52 12.16
C ASP A 279 -8.80 10.95 11.80
N MET A 280 -8.86 9.65 11.48
CA MET A 280 -10.09 8.99 11.10
C MET A 280 -11.15 9.12 12.23
N LYS A 281 -11.98 10.13 12.09
CA LYS A 281 -13.17 10.32 12.92
C LYS A 281 -14.30 9.55 12.28
N VAL A 282 -14.50 8.32 12.72
CA VAL A 282 -15.62 7.48 12.28
C VAL A 282 -16.77 7.69 13.23
N ASP A 283 -17.90 8.14 12.69
CA ASP A 283 -19.16 8.11 13.39
C ASP A 283 -19.68 6.67 13.36
N LEU A 284 -19.47 5.97 14.48
CA LEU A 284 -19.81 4.55 14.61
C LEU A 284 -21.32 4.32 14.55
N ASP A 285 -22.13 5.23 15.10
CA ASP A 285 -23.60 5.11 15.06
C ASP A 285 -24.11 5.30 13.62
N ALA A 286 -23.54 6.26 12.90
CA ALA A 286 -23.84 6.44 11.47
C ALA A 286 -23.40 5.24 10.64
N MET A 287 -22.22 4.65 10.95
CA MET A 287 -21.72 3.45 10.27
C MET A 287 -22.64 2.26 10.48
N GLU A 288 -23.06 2.01 11.72
CA GLU A 288 -24.00 0.93 12.05
C GLU A 288 -25.31 1.09 11.30
N LYS A 289 -25.90 2.27 11.36
CA LYS A 289 -27.15 2.58 10.63
C LYS A 289 -27.00 2.40 9.12
N TYR A 290 -25.85 2.81 8.57
CA TYR A 290 -25.52 2.63 7.16
C TYR A 290 -25.44 1.15 6.80
N LEU A 291 -24.70 0.34 7.57
CA LEU A 291 -24.55 -1.08 7.33
C LEU A 291 -25.89 -1.82 7.41
N ARG A 292 -26.72 -1.56 8.44
CA ARG A 292 -28.07 -2.17 8.58
C ARG A 292 -29.00 -1.79 7.42
N SER A 293 -28.81 -0.64 6.79
CA SER A 293 -29.60 -0.25 5.61
C SER A 293 -29.20 -0.97 4.32
N HIS A 294 -28.01 -1.59 4.28
CA HIS A 294 -27.48 -2.26 3.08
C HIS A 294 -27.32 -3.78 3.24
N ILE A 295 -27.22 -4.26 4.46
CA ILE A 295 -27.01 -5.66 4.80
C ILE A 295 -28.22 -6.15 5.58
N PHE A 296 -28.89 -7.17 5.07
CA PHE A 296 -30.14 -7.65 5.58
C PHE A 296 -29.97 -8.98 6.33
N ASP A 297 -30.75 -9.23 7.38
CA ASP A 297 -30.77 -10.45 8.23
C ASP A 297 -29.43 -10.82 8.88
N GLN A 298 -28.51 -9.88 9.00
CA GLN A 298 -27.17 -10.15 9.54
C GLN A 298 -26.88 -9.28 10.78
N ASP A 299 -27.89 -9.02 11.60
CA ASP A 299 -27.76 -8.12 12.77
C ASP A 299 -26.64 -8.56 13.71
N GLU A 300 -26.56 -9.85 14.04
CA GLU A 300 -25.50 -10.37 14.92
C GLU A 300 -24.09 -10.22 14.34
N ALA A 301 -23.94 -10.41 13.02
CA ALA A 301 -22.68 -10.19 12.34
C ALA A 301 -22.28 -8.71 12.33
N ILE A 302 -23.27 -7.80 12.12
CA ILE A 302 -23.06 -6.35 12.19
C ILE A 302 -22.68 -5.94 13.61
N ASP A 303 -23.40 -6.40 14.66
CA ASP A 303 -23.08 -6.09 16.06
C ASP A 303 -21.66 -6.51 16.44
N SER A 304 -21.30 -7.74 16.09
CA SER A 304 -19.95 -8.28 16.33
C SER A 304 -18.87 -7.50 15.57
N PHE A 305 -19.18 -7.09 14.34
CA PHE A 305 -18.29 -6.27 13.54
C PHE A 305 -18.13 -4.87 14.15
N MET A 306 -19.25 -4.19 14.49
CA MET A 306 -19.22 -2.85 15.09
C MET A 306 -18.46 -2.83 16.42
N TYR A 307 -18.67 -3.85 17.27
CA TYR A 307 -17.90 -3.99 18.51
C TYR A 307 -16.38 -4.13 18.25
N SER A 308 -15.99 -4.99 17.30
CA SER A 308 -14.58 -5.26 17.03
C SER A 308 -13.89 -4.12 16.27
N ILE A 309 -14.59 -3.46 15.34
CA ILE A 309 -14.01 -2.34 14.60
C ILE A 309 -13.86 -1.08 15.46
N SER A 310 -14.74 -0.85 16.42
CA SER A 310 -14.60 0.26 17.38
C SER A 310 -13.28 0.17 18.15
N LYS A 311 -12.92 -1.04 18.62
CA LYS A 311 -11.64 -1.33 19.26
C LYS A 311 -10.44 -1.04 18.33
N SER A 312 -10.60 -1.41 17.06
CA SER A 312 -9.58 -1.20 16.03
C SER A 312 -9.37 0.29 15.70
N ILE A 313 -10.45 1.06 15.61
CA ILE A 313 -10.39 2.51 15.35
C ILE A 313 -9.73 3.24 16.53
N LEU A 314 -10.01 2.82 17.77
CA LEU A 314 -9.38 3.35 18.98
C LEU A 314 -7.91 2.93 19.17
N LYS A 315 -7.36 2.17 18.22
CA LYS A 315 -5.96 1.72 18.22
C LYS A 315 -5.57 0.90 19.47
N MET A 316 -6.50 0.11 19.98
CA MET A 316 -6.28 -0.77 21.13
C MET A 316 -5.70 -2.15 20.76
N ASN A 317 -5.21 -2.30 19.53
CA ASN A 317 -4.61 -3.53 19.03
C ASN A 317 -3.11 -3.58 19.30
N GLU A 318 -2.52 -4.80 19.25
CA GLU A 318 -1.09 -4.99 19.41
C GLU A 318 -0.29 -4.29 18.31
N SER A 319 0.80 -3.66 18.70
CA SER A 319 1.71 -2.98 17.77
C SER A 319 2.30 -3.98 16.75
N GLY A 320 2.35 -3.57 15.50
CA GLY A 320 2.92 -4.35 14.40
C GLY A 320 1.93 -5.27 13.68
N LYS A 321 0.82 -5.66 14.29
CA LYS A 321 -0.24 -6.46 13.65
C LYS A 321 -1.17 -5.59 12.79
N PRO A 322 -1.95 -6.19 11.86
CA PRO A 322 -3.01 -5.48 11.15
C PRO A 322 -3.98 -4.78 12.10
N ARG A 323 -4.60 -3.68 11.65
CA ARG A 323 -5.57 -2.92 12.47
C ARG A 323 -6.72 -3.77 12.96
N GLY A 324 -7.14 -4.75 12.19
CA GLY A 324 -8.15 -5.72 12.55
C GLY A 324 -8.17 -6.85 11.54
N SER A 325 -8.64 -8.01 11.98
CA SER A 325 -8.79 -9.16 11.11
C SER A 325 -10.08 -9.90 11.42
N TRP A 326 -10.87 -10.15 10.38
CA TRP A 326 -12.20 -10.77 10.46
C TRP A 326 -12.31 -11.93 9.49
N LEU A 327 -12.86 -13.03 9.96
CA LEU A 327 -13.24 -14.16 9.13
C LEU A 327 -14.77 -14.21 9.05
N LEU A 328 -15.33 -14.02 7.86
CA LEU A 328 -16.74 -14.06 7.59
C LEU A 328 -17.12 -15.48 7.16
N ALA A 329 -17.85 -16.19 7.98
CA ALA A 329 -18.24 -17.58 7.76
C ALA A 329 -19.75 -17.71 7.52
N GLY A 330 -20.15 -18.53 6.57
CA GLY A 330 -21.57 -18.78 6.23
C GLY A 330 -21.75 -19.22 4.79
N SER A 331 -22.96 -19.61 4.41
CA SER A 331 -23.28 -20.07 3.07
C SER A 331 -23.03 -19.00 1.99
N THR A 332 -23.00 -19.41 0.74
CA THR A 332 -22.78 -18.52 -0.40
C THR A 332 -23.96 -17.56 -0.58
N GLY A 333 -23.70 -16.29 -0.89
CA GLY A 333 -24.72 -15.31 -1.27
C GLY A 333 -25.50 -14.68 -0.11
N VAL A 334 -25.05 -14.83 1.14
CA VAL A 334 -25.69 -14.26 2.33
C VAL A 334 -25.25 -12.83 2.67
N GLY A 335 -24.35 -12.24 1.88
CA GLY A 335 -23.93 -10.85 2.08
C GLY A 335 -22.52 -10.65 2.65
N LYS A 336 -21.69 -11.71 2.82
CA LYS A 336 -20.32 -11.61 3.36
C LYS A 336 -19.49 -10.55 2.67
N THR A 337 -19.26 -10.70 1.38
CA THR A 337 -18.48 -9.76 0.56
C THR A 337 -19.12 -8.36 0.50
N GLU A 338 -20.45 -8.28 0.57
CA GLU A 338 -21.17 -7.00 0.57
C GLU A 338 -20.94 -6.22 1.86
N LEU A 339 -20.91 -6.86 3.04
CA LEU A 339 -20.56 -6.19 4.30
C LEU A 339 -19.19 -5.50 4.19
N VAL A 340 -18.19 -6.22 3.69
CA VAL A 340 -16.81 -5.69 3.57
C VAL A 340 -16.78 -4.51 2.60
N LYS A 341 -17.49 -4.61 1.48
CA LYS A 341 -17.59 -3.56 0.48
C LYS A 341 -18.29 -2.31 1.02
N GLN A 342 -19.38 -2.47 1.77
CA GLN A 342 -20.09 -1.35 2.37
C GLN A 342 -19.27 -0.72 3.51
N ALA A 343 -18.60 -1.53 4.33
CA ALA A 343 -17.66 -1.03 5.34
C ALA A 343 -16.53 -0.20 4.69
N SER A 344 -15.97 -0.68 3.58
CA SER A 344 -14.95 0.07 2.84
C SER A 344 -15.49 1.38 2.28
N SER A 345 -16.69 1.38 1.71
CA SER A 345 -17.31 2.58 1.15
C SER A 345 -17.62 3.64 2.22
N PHE A 346 -17.89 3.21 3.45
CA PHE A 346 -18.11 4.11 4.58
C PHE A 346 -16.81 4.66 5.16
N LEU A 347 -15.80 3.79 5.32
CA LEU A 347 -14.52 4.16 5.94
C LEU A 347 -13.61 4.97 5.01
N PHE A 348 -13.66 4.70 3.71
CA PHE A 348 -12.75 5.31 2.74
C PHE A 348 -13.50 5.96 1.58
N ASN A 349 -13.11 7.19 1.24
CA ASN A 349 -13.64 7.87 0.05
C ASN A 349 -12.97 7.42 -1.26
N ASP A 350 -11.95 6.56 -1.17
CA ASP A 350 -11.20 6.05 -2.32
C ASP A 350 -11.57 4.58 -2.58
N LYS A 351 -12.08 4.31 -3.78
CA LYS A 351 -12.38 2.93 -4.22
C LYS A 351 -11.15 2.03 -4.29
N ASN A 352 -9.97 2.60 -4.47
CA ASN A 352 -8.72 1.86 -4.53
C ASN A 352 -8.26 1.37 -3.15
N ALA A 353 -8.80 1.93 -2.06
CA ALA A 353 -8.59 1.45 -0.71
C ALA A 353 -9.31 0.11 -0.42
N PHE A 354 -10.15 -0.37 -1.34
CA PHE A 354 -10.73 -1.71 -1.30
C PHE A 354 -9.97 -2.65 -2.23
N ILE A 355 -9.19 -3.54 -1.64
CA ILE A 355 -8.33 -4.50 -2.33
C ILE A 355 -8.95 -5.90 -2.18
N ARG A 356 -9.39 -6.50 -3.28
CA ARG A 356 -9.99 -7.84 -3.27
C ARG A 356 -9.09 -8.83 -4.00
N PHE A 357 -8.87 -9.98 -3.37
CA PHE A 357 -8.25 -11.16 -3.95
C PHE A 357 -9.26 -12.31 -3.93
N ASP A 358 -9.57 -12.85 -5.10
CA ASP A 358 -10.34 -14.08 -5.24
C ASP A 358 -9.38 -15.26 -5.11
N MET A 359 -9.49 -16.02 -4.02
CA MET A 359 -8.52 -17.06 -3.69
C MET A 359 -8.65 -18.28 -4.59
N THR A 360 -9.71 -18.38 -5.39
CA THR A 360 -9.84 -19.40 -6.43
C THR A 360 -8.84 -19.23 -7.57
N GLU A 361 -8.26 -18.03 -7.74
CA GLU A 361 -7.18 -17.78 -8.69
C GLU A 361 -5.81 -18.25 -8.20
N TYR A 362 -5.68 -18.59 -6.90
CA TYR A 362 -4.41 -18.89 -6.22
C TYR A 362 -4.38 -20.32 -5.65
N VAL A 363 -4.97 -21.26 -6.36
CA VAL A 363 -5.02 -22.68 -5.99
C VAL A 363 -3.69 -23.40 -6.29
N ASN A 364 -3.01 -22.99 -7.36
CA ASN A 364 -1.80 -23.64 -7.82
C ASN A 364 -0.53 -23.09 -7.17
N ALA A 365 0.50 -23.92 -7.02
CA ALA A 365 1.79 -23.50 -6.45
C ALA A 365 2.46 -22.35 -7.24
N ASP A 366 2.33 -22.33 -8.55
CA ASP A 366 2.91 -21.31 -9.42
C ASP A 366 2.29 -19.90 -9.23
N SER A 367 1.11 -19.84 -8.59
CA SER A 367 0.42 -18.59 -8.32
C SER A 367 0.93 -17.84 -7.07
N VAL A 368 1.75 -18.49 -6.23
CA VAL A 368 2.19 -17.95 -4.94
C VAL A 368 3.02 -16.68 -5.09
N ASP A 369 3.99 -16.68 -6.01
CA ASP A 369 4.84 -15.50 -6.25
C ASP A 369 4.04 -14.36 -6.86
N ARG A 370 3.11 -14.67 -7.79
CA ARG A 370 2.18 -13.68 -8.34
C ARG A 370 1.31 -13.06 -7.24
N PHE A 371 0.78 -13.89 -6.33
CA PHE A 371 -0.01 -13.42 -5.20
C PHE A 371 0.81 -12.49 -4.30
N ARG A 372 2.01 -12.92 -3.87
CA ARG A 372 2.91 -12.13 -3.03
C ARG A 372 3.23 -10.78 -3.66
N LYS A 373 3.60 -10.77 -4.95
CA LYS A 373 3.92 -9.56 -5.70
C LYS A 373 2.73 -8.59 -5.76
N LEU A 374 1.55 -9.06 -6.13
CA LEU A 374 0.36 -8.22 -6.25
C LEU A 374 -0.10 -7.69 -4.89
N LEU A 375 -0.10 -8.53 -3.86
CA LEU A 375 -0.50 -8.16 -2.51
C LEU A 375 0.43 -7.08 -1.95
N THR A 376 1.74 -7.29 -2.01
CA THR A 376 2.72 -6.34 -1.50
C THR A 376 2.71 -5.02 -2.28
N ALA A 377 2.57 -5.06 -3.60
CA ALA A 377 2.49 -3.85 -4.43
C ALA A 377 1.25 -3.00 -4.08
N ARG A 378 0.08 -3.63 -3.94
CA ARG A 378 -1.16 -2.92 -3.59
C ARG A 378 -1.11 -2.30 -2.20
N VAL A 379 -0.58 -3.02 -1.21
CA VAL A 379 -0.46 -2.49 0.15
C VAL A 379 0.61 -1.41 0.25
N TRP A 380 1.67 -1.50 -0.55
CA TRP A 380 2.65 -0.42 -0.66
C TRP A 380 2.04 0.87 -1.20
N GLU A 381 1.16 0.76 -2.20
CA GLU A 381 0.45 1.88 -2.83
C GLU A 381 -0.65 2.45 -1.91
N TYR A 382 -1.41 1.54 -1.26
CA TYR A 382 -2.54 1.86 -0.37
C TYR A 382 -2.33 1.20 1.00
N PRO A 383 -1.43 1.72 1.84
CA PRO A 383 -1.15 1.11 3.15
C PRO A 383 -2.34 1.16 4.10
N PHE A 384 -3.26 2.12 3.91
CA PHE A 384 -4.49 2.27 4.65
C PHE A 384 -5.66 1.78 3.80
N SER A 385 -5.97 0.51 3.92
CA SER A 385 -6.93 -0.17 3.03
C SER A 385 -7.67 -1.30 3.74
N ILE A 386 -8.77 -1.71 3.14
CA ILE A 386 -9.42 -2.99 3.42
C ILE A 386 -8.95 -4.01 2.40
N ILE A 387 -8.42 -5.12 2.89
CA ILE A 387 -7.99 -6.24 2.08
C ILE A 387 -8.95 -7.40 2.32
N LEU A 388 -9.59 -7.85 1.26
CA LEU A 388 -10.51 -8.99 1.28
C LEU A 388 -9.90 -10.18 0.55
N PHE A 389 -9.73 -11.28 1.26
CA PHE A 389 -9.41 -12.59 0.72
C PHE A 389 -10.71 -13.40 0.59
N ASP A 390 -11.25 -13.48 -0.63
CA ASP A 390 -12.55 -14.10 -0.89
C ASP A 390 -12.37 -15.60 -1.16
N GLU A 391 -13.21 -16.46 -0.56
CA GLU A 391 -13.12 -17.93 -0.60
C GLU A 391 -11.75 -18.48 -0.16
N ILE A 392 -11.27 -18.05 1.00
CA ILE A 392 -9.92 -18.29 1.50
C ILE A 392 -9.57 -19.78 1.63
N GLU A 393 -10.56 -20.65 1.80
CA GLU A 393 -10.42 -22.11 1.84
C GLU A 393 -9.96 -22.73 0.51
N LYS A 394 -10.02 -21.99 -0.58
CA LYS A 394 -9.57 -22.44 -1.92
C LYS A 394 -8.10 -22.19 -2.17
N ALA A 395 -7.45 -21.38 -1.32
CA ALA A 395 -6.07 -20.98 -1.51
C ALA A 395 -5.08 -22.15 -1.36
N ASN A 396 -3.99 -22.09 -2.14
CA ASN A 396 -2.86 -23.00 -1.97
C ASN A 396 -2.25 -22.88 -0.57
N GLY A 397 -1.78 -23.98 0.01
CA GLY A 397 -1.19 -24.00 1.35
C GLY A 397 0.01 -23.07 1.54
N SER A 398 0.76 -22.73 0.48
CA SER A 398 1.83 -21.74 0.55
C SER A 398 1.31 -20.32 0.62
N VAL A 399 0.21 -20.02 -0.06
CA VAL A 399 -0.51 -18.74 0.06
C VAL A 399 -1.07 -18.60 1.48
N VAL A 400 -1.67 -19.66 2.02
CA VAL A 400 -2.15 -19.69 3.42
C VAL A 400 -1.03 -19.34 4.40
N ARG A 401 0.19 -19.88 4.22
CA ARG A 401 1.35 -19.51 5.05
C ARG A 401 1.72 -18.03 4.96
N LEU A 402 1.65 -17.43 3.77
CA LEU A 402 1.85 -15.98 3.63
C LEU A 402 0.78 -15.17 4.37
N LEU A 403 -0.48 -15.61 4.31
CA LEU A 403 -1.57 -14.97 5.05
C LEU A 403 -1.38 -15.08 6.56
N MET A 404 -0.91 -16.23 7.05
CA MET A 404 -0.57 -16.40 8.47
C MET A 404 0.52 -15.42 8.91
N GLN A 405 1.56 -15.22 8.09
CA GLN A 405 2.61 -14.24 8.38
C GLN A 405 2.04 -12.80 8.40
N VAL A 406 1.14 -12.46 7.49
CA VAL A 406 0.47 -11.14 7.51
C VAL A 406 -0.32 -10.93 8.78
N LEU A 407 -1.07 -11.95 9.24
CA LEU A 407 -1.91 -11.86 10.44
C LEU A 407 -1.10 -11.81 11.75
N ASP A 408 0.04 -12.50 11.80
CA ASP A 408 0.91 -12.56 13.00
C ASP A 408 1.88 -11.39 13.08
N ASP A 409 2.65 -11.18 12.00
CA ASP A 409 3.76 -10.23 11.98
C ASP A 409 3.36 -8.88 11.37
N GLY A 410 2.21 -8.80 10.68
CA GLY A 410 1.74 -7.62 9.97
C GLY A 410 2.70 -7.12 8.90
N ARG A 411 3.52 -8.01 8.31
CA ARG A 411 4.50 -7.66 7.28
C ARG A 411 4.79 -8.82 6.34
N LEU A 412 5.12 -8.48 5.10
CA LEU A 412 5.69 -9.39 4.10
C LEU A 412 6.90 -8.74 3.42
N VAL A 413 7.77 -9.59 2.89
CA VAL A 413 8.88 -9.14 2.03
C VAL A 413 8.45 -9.27 0.57
N ASP A 414 8.61 -8.20 -0.21
CA ASP A 414 8.31 -8.19 -1.65
C ASP A 414 9.42 -8.91 -2.48
N GLU A 415 9.26 -8.92 -3.79
CA GLU A 415 10.23 -9.51 -4.72
C GLU A 415 11.59 -8.79 -4.74
N ASN A 416 11.67 -7.55 -4.23
CA ASN A 416 12.88 -6.73 -4.15
C ASN A 416 13.45 -6.69 -2.73
N ASP A 417 13.14 -7.67 -1.89
CA ASP A 417 13.54 -7.75 -0.48
C ASP A 417 13.09 -6.55 0.38
N ARG A 418 12.05 -5.80 -0.03
CA ARG A 418 11.50 -4.70 0.76
C ARG A 418 10.44 -5.22 1.72
N VAL A 419 10.53 -4.78 2.96
CA VAL A 419 9.50 -5.09 3.96
C VAL A 419 8.28 -4.21 3.73
N VAL A 420 7.14 -4.82 3.43
CA VAL A 420 5.83 -4.17 3.28
C VAL A 420 5.02 -4.41 4.54
N SER A 421 4.55 -3.34 5.17
CA SER A 421 3.77 -3.39 6.41
C SER A 421 2.28 -3.39 6.13
N PHE A 422 1.56 -4.25 6.85
CA PHE A 422 0.11 -4.37 6.88
C PHE A 422 -0.51 -3.78 8.16
N SER A 423 0.29 -3.15 9.02
CA SER A 423 -0.17 -2.65 10.32
C SER A 423 -1.27 -1.57 10.23
N ASN A 424 -1.44 -0.97 9.07
CA ASN A 424 -2.49 0.00 8.79
C ASN A 424 -3.68 -0.57 8.02
N ALA A 425 -3.63 -1.83 7.61
CA ALA A 425 -4.67 -2.48 6.84
C ALA A 425 -5.70 -3.19 7.75
N TYR A 426 -6.94 -3.28 7.25
CA TYR A 426 -8.01 -4.10 7.79
C TYR A 426 -8.13 -5.37 6.95
N ILE A 427 -7.97 -6.54 7.56
CA ILE A 427 -7.92 -7.82 6.87
C ILE A 427 -9.26 -8.55 7.01
N PHE A 428 -9.82 -8.96 5.89
CA PHE A 428 -11.04 -9.76 5.85
C PHE A 428 -10.80 -11.05 5.07
N GLY A 429 -11.27 -12.16 5.60
CA GLY A 429 -11.38 -13.44 4.89
C GLY A 429 -12.84 -13.83 4.77
N THR A 430 -13.27 -14.37 3.64
CA THR A 430 -14.58 -15.05 3.56
C THR A 430 -14.37 -16.55 3.41
N SER A 431 -15.26 -17.33 4.02
CA SER A 431 -15.29 -18.78 3.89
C SER A 431 -16.71 -19.29 3.82
N ASN A 432 -16.90 -20.38 3.09
CA ASN A 432 -18.16 -21.13 3.05
C ASN A 432 -18.15 -22.34 4.00
N LEU A 433 -17.03 -22.61 4.65
CA LEU A 433 -16.92 -23.69 5.64
C LEU A 433 -17.72 -23.36 6.89
N GLY A 434 -18.23 -24.39 7.55
CA GLY A 434 -19.03 -24.25 8.76
C GLY A 434 -20.46 -23.75 8.55
N SER A 435 -20.94 -23.64 7.31
CA SER A 435 -22.33 -23.20 7.00
C SER A 435 -23.40 -24.10 7.62
N GLU A 436 -23.15 -25.39 7.79
CA GLU A 436 -24.08 -26.37 8.37
C GLU A 436 -24.49 -26.03 9.82
N ILE A 437 -23.59 -25.42 10.60
CA ILE A 437 -23.92 -24.99 11.96
C ILE A 437 -24.95 -23.86 11.94
N PHE A 438 -24.85 -22.96 10.97
CA PHE A 438 -25.76 -21.82 10.87
C PHE A 438 -27.14 -22.23 10.37
N GLU A 439 -27.21 -23.33 9.60
CA GLU A 439 -28.48 -23.90 9.12
C GLU A 439 -29.22 -24.66 10.23
N SER A 440 -28.48 -25.31 11.15
CA SER A 440 -29.05 -26.08 12.25
C SER A 440 -29.37 -25.27 13.51
N SER A 441 -28.76 -24.08 13.67
CA SER A 441 -28.79 -23.31 14.91
C SER A 441 -29.75 -22.11 14.89
N ALA A 442 -30.97 -22.30 14.42
CA ALA A 442 -32.06 -21.31 14.60
C ALA A 442 -32.35 -20.97 16.10
N HIS A 443 -31.63 -21.54 17.06
CA HIS A 443 -31.92 -21.47 18.48
C HIS A 443 -30.73 -21.22 19.42
N TYR A 444 -29.57 -20.75 18.95
CA TYR A 444 -28.49 -20.39 19.88
C TYR A 444 -28.58 -18.92 20.27
N GLY A 445 -29.08 -18.69 21.50
CA GLY A 445 -29.02 -17.39 22.15
C GLY A 445 -27.56 -16.91 22.34
N SER A 446 -27.39 -15.62 22.36
CA SER A 446 -26.20 -14.77 22.33
C SER A 446 -25.21 -14.93 23.49
N GLU A 447 -24.75 -16.12 23.85
CA GLU A 447 -23.54 -16.25 24.67
C GLU A 447 -22.31 -16.35 23.77
N SER A 448 -21.78 -15.19 23.43
CA SER A 448 -20.83 -14.96 22.34
C SER A 448 -19.49 -15.76 22.41
N ARG A 449 -19.04 -16.25 23.54
CA ARG A 449 -17.78 -17.01 23.65
C ARG A 449 -17.90 -18.49 23.32
N SER A 450 -19.01 -19.14 23.66
CA SER A 450 -19.23 -20.54 23.30
C SER A 450 -19.53 -20.70 21.82
N PHE A 451 -20.18 -19.73 21.24
CA PHE A 451 -20.51 -19.68 19.81
C PHE A 451 -19.24 -19.55 18.94
N ASP A 452 -18.36 -18.58 19.23
CA ASP A 452 -17.09 -18.38 18.50
C ASP A 452 -16.24 -19.67 18.53
N LYS A 453 -16.15 -20.34 19.68
CA LYS A 453 -15.43 -21.62 19.83
C LYS A 453 -16.03 -22.74 18.98
N ASN A 454 -17.35 -22.85 18.94
CA ASN A 454 -18.03 -23.87 18.15
C ASN A 454 -17.90 -23.62 16.65
N VAL A 455 -17.98 -22.36 16.21
CA VAL A 455 -17.78 -21.99 14.82
C VAL A 455 -16.33 -22.26 14.39
N ARG A 456 -15.33 -21.88 15.20
CA ARG A 456 -13.92 -22.19 14.93
C ARG A 456 -13.71 -23.70 14.77
N LYS A 457 -14.29 -24.49 15.69
CA LYS A 457 -14.20 -25.95 15.66
C LYS A 457 -14.84 -26.51 14.38
N SER A 458 -16.01 -26.06 14.00
CA SER A 458 -16.69 -26.57 12.80
C SER A 458 -15.98 -26.20 11.51
N ILE A 459 -15.47 -24.98 11.37
CA ILE A 459 -14.68 -24.58 10.21
C ILE A 459 -13.46 -25.51 10.10
N THR A 460 -12.87 -25.88 11.23
CA THR A 460 -11.72 -26.75 11.30
C THR A 460 -12.07 -28.21 10.98
N ASP A 461 -13.18 -28.72 11.51
CA ASP A 461 -13.62 -30.10 11.34
C ASP A 461 -14.16 -30.40 9.93
N THR A 462 -14.72 -29.38 9.25
CA THR A 462 -15.25 -29.48 7.88
C THR A 462 -14.19 -29.26 6.80
N SER A 463 -12.97 -28.81 7.16
CA SER A 463 -11.88 -28.65 6.21
C SER A 463 -11.15 -29.97 6.01
N ASP A 464 -11.09 -30.50 4.80
CA ASP A 464 -10.30 -31.68 4.39
C ASP A 464 -8.77 -31.47 4.57
N GLY A 465 -8.35 -30.75 5.62
CA GLY A 465 -6.96 -30.33 5.87
C GLY A 465 -6.47 -29.16 5.00
N SER A 466 -7.30 -28.64 4.08
CA SER A 466 -6.94 -27.48 3.23
C SER A 466 -6.98 -26.15 3.96
N PHE A 467 -7.72 -26.06 5.06
CA PHE A 467 -7.87 -24.86 5.87
C PHE A 467 -7.36 -25.11 7.29
N PRO A 468 -6.09 -24.81 7.60
CA PRO A 468 -5.49 -25.17 8.86
C PRO A 468 -6.11 -24.41 10.03
N PRO A 469 -6.34 -25.10 11.17
CA PRO A 469 -6.88 -24.50 12.40
C PRO A 469 -6.09 -23.26 12.85
N GLU A 470 -4.80 -23.27 12.59
CA GLU A 470 -3.88 -22.19 12.93
C GLU A 470 -4.28 -20.88 12.23
N LEU A 471 -4.70 -20.92 10.96
CA LEU A 471 -5.15 -19.74 10.25
C LEU A 471 -6.44 -19.17 10.86
N VAL A 472 -7.42 -20.04 11.16
CA VAL A 472 -8.69 -19.64 11.78
C VAL A 472 -8.45 -18.95 13.11
N ASN A 473 -7.50 -19.45 13.91
CA ASN A 473 -7.17 -18.91 15.22
C ASN A 473 -6.43 -17.55 15.15
N ARG A 474 -5.84 -17.21 14.00
CA ARG A 474 -5.17 -15.92 13.82
C ARG A 474 -6.11 -14.77 13.45
N PHE A 475 -7.29 -15.08 12.96
CA PHE A 475 -8.32 -14.05 12.82
C PHE A 475 -8.82 -13.57 14.17
N GLY A 476 -8.85 -12.25 14.36
CA GLY A 476 -9.25 -11.64 15.64
C GLY A 476 -10.72 -11.88 15.99
N THR A 477 -11.60 -11.85 14.99
CA THR A 477 -13.04 -12.05 15.19
C THR A 477 -13.61 -12.88 14.05
N ILE A 478 -14.48 -13.83 14.36
CA ILE A 478 -15.30 -14.54 13.37
C ILE A 478 -16.68 -13.90 13.33
N LEU A 479 -17.14 -13.58 12.12
CA LEU A 479 -18.46 -13.02 11.87
C LEU A 479 -19.34 -14.10 11.23
N PRO A 480 -20.34 -14.64 11.95
CA PRO A 480 -21.23 -15.65 11.41
C PRO A 480 -22.31 -15.01 10.55
N PHE A 481 -22.51 -15.53 9.36
CA PHE A 481 -23.57 -15.10 8.44
C PHE A 481 -24.63 -16.19 8.33
N LYS A 482 -25.87 -15.84 8.66
CA LYS A 482 -27.04 -16.72 8.59
C LYS A 482 -27.62 -16.77 7.18
N PRO A 483 -28.30 -17.86 6.81
CA PRO A 483 -29.12 -17.88 5.59
C PRO A 483 -30.17 -16.77 5.62
N LEU A 484 -30.42 -16.14 4.47
CA LEU A 484 -31.44 -15.11 4.34
C LEU A 484 -32.84 -15.70 4.47
N GLN A 485 -33.71 -15.00 5.18
CA GLN A 485 -35.13 -15.39 5.32
C GLN A 485 -35.89 -15.08 4.01
N PRO A 486 -36.97 -15.83 3.71
CA PRO A 486 -37.79 -15.61 2.50
C PRO A 486 -38.31 -14.17 2.36
N ASP A 487 -38.76 -13.55 3.43
CA ASP A 487 -39.27 -12.16 3.42
C ASP A 487 -38.15 -11.15 3.09
N THR A 488 -36.95 -11.43 3.51
CA THR A 488 -35.78 -10.63 3.21
C THR A 488 -35.37 -10.74 1.74
N MET A 489 -35.53 -11.93 1.15
CA MET A 489 -35.31 -12.10 -0.29
C MET A 489 -36.28 -11.25 -1.12
N VAL A 490 -37.53 -11.15 -0.71
CA VAL A 490 -38.53 -10.25 -1.33
C VAL A 490 -38.06 -8.79 -1.24
N THR A 491 -37.57 -8.39 -0.06
CA THR A 491 -37.02 -7.03 0.17
C THR A 491 -35.81 -6.76 -0.73
N LEU A 492 -34.89 -7.72 -0.87
CA LEU A 492 -33.75 -7.63 -1.79
C LEU A 492 -34.18 -7.51 -3.26
N ILE A 493 -35.20 -8.25 -3.67
CA ILE A 493 -35.77 -8.14 -5.02
C ILE A 493 -36.28 -6.72 -5.28
N LYS A 494 -37.02 -6.14 -4.32
CA LYS A 494 -37.53 -4.75 -4.41
C LYS A 494 -36.42 -3.73 -4.56
N ASP A 495 -35.38 -3.79 -3.70
CA ASP A 495 -34.24 -2.89 -3.74
C ASP A 495 -33.49 -3.00 -5.06
N LYS A 496 -33.17 -4.22 -5.47
CA LYS A 496 -32.43 -4.46 -6.72
C LYS A 496 -33.25 -4.12 -7.95
N PHE A 497 -34.55 -4.42 -7.98
CA PHE A 497 -35.44 -4.00 -9.06
C PHE A 497 -35.44 -2.47 -9.20
N SER A 498 -35.55 -1.73 -8.11
CA SER A 498 -35.49 -0.27 -8.13
C SER A 498 -34.18 0.25 -8.71
N LYS A 499 -33.05 -0.38 -8.38
CA LYS A 499 -31.73 -0.05 -8.97
C LYS A 499 -31.66 -0.35 -10.46
N ILE A 500 -32.22 -1.48 -10.89
CA ILE A 500 -32.31 -1.86 -12.31
C ILE A 500 -33.20 -0.87 -13.09
N ALA A 501 -34.40 -0.55 -12.56
CA ALA A 501 -35.31 0.41 -13.16
C ALA A 501 -34.67 1.80 -13.32
N ASN A 502 -33.99 2.28 -12.28
CA ASN A 502 -33.23 3.52 -12.32
C ASN A 502 -32.08 3.48 -13.36
N LYS A 503 -31.45 2.33 -13.55
CA LYS A 503 -30.39 2.15 -14.56
C LYS A 503 -30.98 2.27 -15.98
N PHE A 504 -32.12 1.64 -16.26
CA PHE A 504 -32.81 1.80 -17.54
C PHE A 504 -33.20 3.25 -17.81
N TYR A 505 -33.73 3.94 -16.80
CA TYR A 505 -34.05 5.36 -16.93
C TYR A 505 -32.81 6.21 -17.26
N ARG A 506 -31.73 6.04 -16.52
CA ARG A 506 -30.49 6.83 -16.72
C ARG A 506 -29.79 6.56 -18.05
N GLN A 507 -29.81 5.31 -18.52
CA GLN A 507 -29.07 4.90 -19.71
C GLN A 507 -29.89 5.02 -21.01
N HIS A 508 -31.21 4.77 -20.92
CA HIS A 508 -32.08 4.66 -22.08
C HIS A 508 -33.28 5.61 -22.04
N GLY A 509 -33.49 6.36 -20.98
CA GLY A 509 -34.65 7.23 -20.80
C GLY A 509 -35.97 6.47 -20.63
N VAL A 510 -35.91 5.17 -20.26
CA VAL A 510 -37.08 4.28 -20.16
C VAL A 510 -37.44 4.06 -18.68
N GLU A 511 -38.65 4.43 -18.30
CA GLU A 511 -39.22 4.16 -16.98
C GLU A 511 -39.81 2.74 -16.97
N VAL A 512 -39.39 1.93 -15.98
CA VAL A 512 -39.86 0.55 -15.82
C VAL A 512 -40.65 0.41 -14.53
N TYR A 513 -41.92 0.05 -14.64
CA TYR A 513 -42.86 -0.11 -13.53
C TYR A 513 -43.24 -1.58 -13.34
N THR A 514 -43.58 -1.92 -12.10
CA THR A 514 -44.13 -3.24 -11.76
C THR A 514 -45.09 -3.10 -10.57
N ASP A 515 -45.94 -4.09 -10.39
CA ASP A 515 -46.83 -4.16 -9.24
C ASP A 515 -46.28 -5.10 -8.14
N GLY A 516 -46.93 -5.05 -6.96
CA GLY A 516 -46.54 -5.86 -5.82
C GLY A 516 -46.71 -7.36 -6.04
N ILE A 517 -47.64 -7.78 -6.94
CA ILE A 517 -47.88 -9.20 -7.22
C ILE A 517 -46.68 -9.80 -7.98
N VAL A 518 -46.12 -9.08 -8.96
CA VAL A 518 -44.94 -9.52 -9.67
C VAL A 518 -43.76 -9.72 -8.70
N ILE A 519 -43.52 -8.73 -7.84
CA ILE A 519 -42.36 -8.77 -6.92
C ILE A 519 -42.56 -9.77 -5.80
N ASN A 520 -43.70 -9.69 -5.07
CA ASN A 520 -43.91 -10.46 -3.85
C ASN A 520 -44.25 -11.91 -4.12
N ASN A 521 -45.19 -12.16 -5.05
CA ASN A 521 -45.74 -13.48 -5.25
C ASN A 521 -45.00 -14.28 -6.31
N TYR A 522 -44.62 -13.66 -7.43
CA TYR A 522 -43.97 -14.38 -8.53
C TYR A 522 -42.45 -14.43 -8.36
N LEU A 523 -41.80 -13.28 -8.37
CA LEU A 523 -40.32 -13.25 -8.25
C LEU A 523 -39.86 -13.70 -6.87
N GLY A 524 -40.49 -13.18 -5.80
CA GLY A 524 -40.08 -13.42 -4.42
C GLY A 524 -40.68 -14.67 -3.77
N GLY A 525 -41.77 -15.19 -4.30
CA GLY A 525 -42.42 -16.41 -3.79
C GLY A 525 -42.17 -17.62 -4.68
N ASP A 526 -42.81 -17.66 -5.85
CA ASP A 526 -42.82 -18.85 -6.71
C ASP A 526 -41.41 -19.18 -7.27
N LEU A 527 -40.70 -18.19 -7.85
CA LEU A 527 -39.40 -18.45 -8.48
C LEU A 527 -38.30 -18.75 -7.46
N ILE A 528 -38.28 -18.07 -6.32
CA ILE A 528 -37.31 -18.37 -5.25
C ILE A 528 -37.51 -19.77 -4.71
N SER A 529 -38.76 -20.20 -4.48
CA SER A 529 -39.05 -21.53 -3.94
C SER A 529 -38.70 -22.68 -4.88
N LYS A 530 -38.70 -22.43 -6.19
CA LYS A 530 -38.36 -23.42 -7.22
C LYS A 530 -36.86 -23.52 -7.49
N ASP A 531 -36.09 -22.50 -7.16
CA ASP A 531 -34.65 -22.45 -7.43
C ASP A 531 -33.84 -22.89 -6.20
N THR A 532 -33.43 -24.14 -6.17
CA THR A 532 -32.65 -24.74 -5.09
C THR A 532 -31.14 -24.70 -5.31
N SER A 533 -30.65 -24.10 -6.42
CA SER A 533 -29.31 -24.35 -6.94
C SER A 533 -28.21 -23.36 -6.51
N SER A 534 -28.52 -22.24 -5.83
CA SER A 534 -27.52 -21.23 -5.51
C SER A 534 -27.87 -20.41 -4.28
N GLY A 535 -26.85 -19.90 -3.58
CA GLY A 535 -27.04 -19.05 -2.41
C GLY A 535 -27.92 -17.83 -2.67
N ALA A 536 -28.72 -17.47 -1.67
CA ALA A 536 -29.86 -16.56 -1.73
C ALA A 536 -29.64 -15.25 -2.53
N GLY A 537 -28.56 -14.53 -2.30
CA GLY A 537 -28.30 -13.27 -3.01
C GLY A 537 -27.94 -13.46 -4.49
N ARG A 538 -27.29 -14.58 -4.85
CA ARG A 538 -26.99 -14.94 -6.27
C ARG A 538 -28.27 -15.36 -6.98
N GLN A 539 -29.14 -16.09 -6.31
CA GLN A 539 -30.45 -16.49 -6.81
C GLN A 539 -31.30 -15.28 -7.18
N VAL A 540 -31.39 -14.28 -6.28
CA VAL A 540 -32.10 -13.02 -6.54
C VAL A 540 -31.54 -12.30 -7.78
N ASN A 541 -30.23 -12.24 -7.95
CA ASN A 541 -29.63 -11.62 -9.14
C ASN A 541 -30.04 -12.36 -10.43
N ARG A 542 -29.93 -13.68 -10.41
CA ARG A 542 -30.30 -14.51 -11.58
C ARG A 542 -31.77 -14.35 -11.94
N ILE A 543 -32.65 -14.41 -10.97
CA ILE A 543 -34.09 -14.20 -11.20
C ILE A 543 -34.35 -12.82 -11.81
N LEU A 544 -33.72 -11.76 -11.29
CA LEU A 544 -33.89 -10.43 -11.86
C LEU A 544 -33.26 -10.28 -13.25
N ASP A 545 -32.16 -10.96 -13.54
CA ASP A 545 -31.57 -10.93 -14.86
C ASP A 545 -32.42 -11.68 -15.88
N ASP A 546 -32.89 -12.88 -15.55
CA ASP A 546 -33.67 -13.73 -16.46
C ASP A 546 -35.08 -13.18 -16.71
N TYR A 547 -35.75 -12.66 -15.68
CA TYR A 547 -37.15 -12.27 -15.74
C TYR A 547 -37.42 -10.77 -15.86
N VAL A 548 -36.40 -9.94 -15.64
CA VAL A 548 -36.52 -8.48 -15.71
C VAL A 548 -35.50 -7.87 -16.67
N THR A 549 -34.20 -8.00 -16.39
CA THR A 549 -33.15 -7.26 -17.12
C THR A 549 -33.10 -7.67 -18.59
N MET A 550 -32.99 -8.96 -18.87
CA MET A 550 -32.90 -9.49 -20.23
C MET A 550 -34.17 -9.25 -21.05
N PRO A 551 -35.40 -9.55 -20.53
CA PRO A 551 -36.63 -9.28 -21.26
C PRO A 551 -36.85 -7.79 -21.56
N VAL A 552 -36.62 -6.90 -20.55
CA VAL A 552 -36.76 -5.45 -20.76
C VAL A 552 -35.75 -4.91 -21.74
N SER A 553 -34.48 -5.34 -21.64
CA SER A 553 -33.42 -4.94 -22.58
C SER A 553 -33.77 -5.36 -24.03
N THR A 554 -34.26 -6.60 -24.21
CA THR A 554 -34.68 -7.12 -25.50
C THR A 554 -35.89 -6.35 -26.07
N TYR A 555 -36.83 -5.97 -25.22
CA TYR A 555 -37.98 -5.18 -25.62
C TYR A 555 -37.58 -3.77 -26.07
N ILE A 556 -36.74 -3.09 -25.33
CA ILE A 556 -36.23 -1.74 -25.67
C ILE A 556 -35.47 -1.79 -27.00
N TYR A 557 -34.62 -2.82 -27.18
CA TYR A 557 -33.87 -3.00 -28.43
C TYR A 557 -34.77 -3.16 -29.67
N LYS A 558 -35.87 -3.93 -29.54
CA LYS A 558 -36.83 -4.16 -30.61
C LYS A 558 -37.79 -3.00 -30.87
N ASN A 559 -37.99 -2.13 -29.89
CA ASN A 559 -38.92 -1.01 -29.94
C ASN A 559 -38.23 0.33 -29.59
N PRO A 560 -37.42 0.87 -30.49
CA PRO A 560 -36.71 2.15 -30.27
C PRO A 560 -37.74 3.28 -30.09
N GLY A 561 -37.57 4.07 -29.02
CA GLY A 561 -38.44 5.21 -28.71
C GLY A 561 -39.50 4.94 -27.66
N VAL A 562 -39.61 3.72 -27.14
CA VAL A 562 -40.44 3.44 -25.95
C VAL A 562 -39.89 4.22 -24.74
N ARG A 563 -40.78 4.79 -23.94
CA ARG A 563 -40.42 5.58 -22.76
C ARG A 563 -40.89 5.03 -21.43
N LYS A 564 -41.98 4.22 -21.47
CA LYS A 564 -42.58 3.62 -20.27
C LYS A 564 -42.94 2.18 -20.54
N LEU A 565 -42.54 1.32 -19.61
CA LEU A 565 -42.84 -0.12 -19.67
C LEU A 565 -43.43 -0.57 -18.31
N HIS A 566 -44.44 -1.44 -18.41
CA HIS A 566 -45.10 -2.05 -17.25
C HIS A 566 -44.87 -3.56 -17.27
N LEU A 567 -44.30 -4.10 -16.21
CA LEU A 567 -44.17 -5.53 -15.97
C LEU A 567 -45.43 -6.02 -15.28
N VAL A 568 -46.21 -6.85 -15.94
CA VAL A 568 -47.51 -7.35 -15.45
C VAL A 568 -47.46 -8.87 -15.47
N LEU A 569 -48.13 -9.49 -14.50
CA LEU A 569 -48.22 -10.94 -14.43
C LEU A 569 -49.47 -11.44 -15.17
N GLU A 570 -49.31 -12.47 -16.00
CA GLU A 570 -50.42 -13.28 -16.59
C GLU A 570 -50.42 -14.66 -15.92
N GLY A 571 -51.58 -15.35 -15.96
CA GLY A 571 -51.74 -16.65 -15.31
C GLY A 571 -52.07 -16.54 -13.83
N ILE A 572 -52.92 -15.56 -13.47
CA ILE A 572 -53.39 -15.38 -12.12
C ILE A 572 -54.88 -15.73 -12.03
N THR A 573 -55.22 -16.63 -11.14
CA THR A 573 -56.63 -16.94 -10.77
C THR A 573 -56.96 -16.38 -9.42
N LYS A 574 -58.09 -15.72 -9.26
CA LYS A 574 -58.60 -15.24 -7.97
C LYS A 574 -59.37 -16.33 -7.26
N THR A 575 -58.88 -16.78 -6.12
CA THR A 575 -59.61 -17.73 -5.25
C THR A 575 -59.90 -17.03 -3.94
N GLY A 576 -61.11 -16.49 -3.81
CA GLY A 576 -61.51 -15.61 -2.69
C GLY A 576 -60.73 -14.29 -2.75
N ASN A 577 -60.14 -13.91 -1.59
CA ASN A 577 -59.29 -12.69 -1.47
C ASN A 577 -57.80 -12.91 -1.81
N LYS A 578 -57.42 -14.09 -2.30
CA LYS A 578 -56.02 -14.39 -2.61
C LYS A 578 -55.81 -14.58 -4.12
N ASP A 579 -54.75 -13.95 -4.64
CA ASP A 579 -54.27 -14.18 -5.98
C ASP A 579 -53.44 -15.48 -5.98
N VAL A 580 -53.84 -16.47 -6.73
CA VAL A 580 -53.16 -17.78 -6.88
C VAL A 580 -52.53 -17.84 -8.26
N LEU A 581 -51.22 -18.17 -8.29
CA LEU A 581 -50.47 -18.36 -9.52
C LEU A 581 -50.82 -19.73 -10.13
N ASP A 582 -51.12 -19.76 -11.38
CA ASP A 582 -51.25 -21.02 -12.10
C ASP A 582 -49.92 -21.48 -12.73
N SER A 583 -49.89 -22.67 -13.29
CA SER A 583 -48.64 -23.23 -13.90
C SER A 583 -48.19 -22.49 -15.13
N THR A 584 -49.00 -21.56 -15.68
CA THR A 584 -48.70 -20.75 -16.86
C THR A 584 -48.31 -19.31 -16.52
N ALA A 585 -48.14 -19.01 -15.23
CA ALA A 585 -47.78 -17.66 -14.73
C ALA A 585 -46.48 -17.17 -15.41
N LYS A 586 -46.55 -16.00 -16.03
CA LYS A 586 -45.40 -15.36 -16.72
C LYS A 586 -45.48 -13.85 -16.64
N ILE A 587 -44.32 -13.20 -16.65
CA ILE A 587 -44.23 -11.74 -16.76
C ILE A 587 -44.42 -11.34 -18.23
N VAL A 588 -45.31 -10.38 -18.47
CA VAL A 588 -45.53 -9.76 -19.79
C VAL A 588 -45.15 -8.28 -19.69
N ILE A 589 -44.46 -7.80 -20.70
CA ILE A 589 -44.04 -6.40 -20.81
C ILE A 589 -45.06 -5.67 -21.67
N LEU A 590 -45.66 -4.62 -21.13
CA LEU A 590 -46.64 -3.78 -21.79
C LEU A 590 -46.12 -2.33 -21.91
N THR A 591 -46.46 -1.67 -23.00
CA THR A 591 -46.32 -0.21 -23.10
C THR A 591 -47.35 0.50 -22.20
N ASP A 592 -47.17 1.80 -21.96
CA ASP A 592 -48.13 2.59 -21.16
C ASP A 592 -49.55 2.55 -21.77
N ASP A 593 -49.66 2.61 -23.07
CA ASP A 593 -50.95 2.56 -23.78
C ASP A 593 -51.63 1.16 -23.67
N GLU A 594 -50.86 0.09 -23.87
CA GLU A 594 -51.35 -1.28 -23.69
C GLU A 594 -51.81 -1.56 -22.25
N PHE A 595 -51.03 -1.03 -21.26
CA PHE A 595 -51.36 -1.18 -19.86
C PHE A 595 -52.67 -0.45 -19.50
N ARG A 596 -52.86 0.78 -19.97
CA ARG A 596 -54.11 1.56 -19.77
C ARG A 596 -55.32 0.88 -20.42
N LEU A 597 -55.16 0.37 -21.63
CA LEU A 597 -56.21 -0.39 -22.31
C LEU A 597 -56.60 -1.66 -21.55
N ARG A 598 -55.63 -2.32 -20.92
CA ARG A 598 -55.92 -3.51 -20.10
C ARG A 598 -56.61 -3.17 -18.76
N GLN A 599 -56.28 -2.04 -18.13
CA GLN A 599 -56.97 -1.56 -16.91
C GLN A 599 -58.41 -1.21 -17.20
N ASN A 600 -58.73 -0.61 -18.34
CA ASN A 600 -60.08 -0.24 -18.71
C ASN A 600 -60.96 -1.43 -19.10
N ARG A 601 -60.37 -2.62 -19.35
CA ARG A 601 -61.09 -3.87 -19.65
C ARG A 601 -61.33 -4.78 -18.43
N ARG A 602 -60.70 -4.46 -17.28
CA ARG A 602 -60.96 -5.13 -15.99
C ARG A 602 -61.97 -4.36 -15.16
#